data_c3bbc67a25dd0a01221c13e4461f718f
#
_entry.id   c3bbc67a25dd0a01221c13e4461f718f
#
_cell.length_a   1.000
_cell.length_b   1.000
_cell.length_c   1.000
_cell.angle_alpha   90.00
_cell.angle_beta   90.00
_cell.angle_gamma   90.00
#
_symmetry.space_group_name_H-M   'P 1'
#
loop_
_entity.id
_entity.type
_entity.pdbx_description
1 polymer ?
#
loop_
_entity_poly.entity_id
_entity_poly.type
_entity_poly.pdbx_seq_one_letter_code
_entity_poly.pdbx_strand_id
1 'polypeptide(L)'
;MNIIITGGTSGLGYRTAFILAKDNKNKIILIGKNKAKGNQAIKSLTNETNNKNISFLQADLSSISETSSLIEKLANKKIDVLINNAGALFYSRLESVDGIEKTLALNHLSYFILSNLLLKNKIIKNGARIINVASGAHRGVDINFDDIEMVNNYNGWICYKKSKLCNILFTKKLSKLVSKNNITVNCLHPGFVKTSFGKNNTGVIGLIIKFLMTLFAIKVEEGAETIIYLATSDDVKNVSGEYFYQSKINKPSNFAENNKSADNLWDLSLKILKNNNLTL
;
A
#
# COMPACT_ATOMS: atom_id res chain seq x y z
N MET A 1 -15.67 -10.53 7.01
CA MET A 1 -14.24 -10.67 6.62
C MET A 1 -13.33 -10.05 7.68
N ASN A 2 -12.10 -10.54 7.81
CA ASN A 2 -11.03 -9.91 8.59
C ASN A 2 -10.14 -9.13 7.62
N ILE A 3 -10.07 -7.82 7.77
CA ILE A 3 -9.48 -6.90 6.79
C ILE A 3 -8.38 -6.06 7.46
N ILE A 4 -7.18 -6.04 6.88
CA ILE A 4 -6.12 -5.10 7.26
C ILE A 4 -6.06 -3.97 6.24
N ILE A 5 -5.98 -2.71 6.72
CA ILE A 5 -5.80 -1.52 5.87
C ILE A 5 -4.62 -0.70 6.40
N THR A 6 -3.53 -0.67 5.65
CA THR A 6 -2.41 0.22 5.98
C THR A 6 -2.72 1.65 5.56
N GLY A 7 -2.32 2.64 6.38
CA GLY A 7 -2.69 4.04 6.15
C GLY A 7 -4.19 4.31 6.26
N GLY A 8 -4.91 3.49 7.07
CA GLY A 8 -6.37 3.54 7.21
C GLY A 8 -6.93 4.70 8.04
N THR A 9 -6.09 5.62 8.54
CA THR A 9 -6.51 6.69 9.46
C THR A 9 -6.91 7.99 8.78
N SER A 10 -6.74 8.10 7.47
CA SER A 10 -7.08 9.31 6.69
C SER A 10 -7.22 9.00 5.20
N GLY A 11 -7.80 9.93 4.45
CA GLY A 11 -7.85 9.90 2.98
C GLY A 11 -8.46 8.61 2.43
N LEU A 12 -7.81 8.04 1.42
CA LEU A 12 -8.28 6.87 0.69
C LEU A 12 -8.47 5.64 1.59
N GLY A 13 -7.49 5.36 2.47
CA GLY A 13 -7.58 4.23 3.40
C GLY A 13 -8.73 4.36 4.40
N TYR A 14 -8.96 5.57 4.93
CA TYR A 14 -10.10 5.82 5.81
C TYR A 14 -11.44 5.64 5.08
N ARG A 15 -11.56 6.17 3.86
CA ARG A 15 -12.79 6.02 3.08
C ARG A 15 -13.06 4.56 2.72
N THR A 16 -12.02 3.82 2.36
CA THR A 16 -12.11 2.37 2.16
C THR A 16 -12.60 1.67 3.42
N ALA A 17 -12.01 2.00 4.58
CA ALA A 17 -12.44 1.45 5.88
C ALA A 17 -13.91 1.78 6.18
N PHE A 18 -14.33 3.02 5.92
CA PHE A 18 -15.71 3.46 6.12
C PHE A 18 -16.72 2.63 5.30
N ILE A 19 -16.44 2.43 4.01
CA ILE A 19 -17.33 1.68 3.14
C ILE A 19 -17.40 0.21 3.59
N LEU A 20 -16.25 -0.40 3.88
CA LEU A 20 -16.19 -1.81 4.33
C LEU A 20 -16.79 -1.99 5.73
N ALA A 21 -16.76 -0.99 6.58
CA ALA A 21 -17.33 -1.02 7.92
C ALA A 21 -18.86 -0.99 7.95
N LYS A 22 -19.52 -0.57 6.86
CA LYS A 22 -21.00 -0.60 6.77
C LYS A 22 -21.56 -2.03 6.88
N ASP A 23 -20.79 -3.05 6.54
CA ASP A 23 -21.10 -4.43 6.92
C ASP A 23 -20.51 -4.71 8.31
N ASN A 24 -21.36 -4.77 9.32
CA ASN A 24 -20.99 -4.98 10.73
C ASN A 24 -20.35 -6.36 10.99
N LYS A 25 -20.38 -7.30 10.05
CA LYS A 25 -19.67 -8.57 10.12
C LYS A 25 -18.18 -8.42 9.79
N ASN A 26 -17.77 -7.32 9.17
CA ASN A 26 -16.39 -7.07 8.84
C ASN A 26 -15.61 -6.64 10.10
N LYS A 27 -14.47 -7.29 10.34
CA LYS A 27 -13.50 -6.92 11.37
C LYS A 27 -12.35 -6.18 10.69
N ILE A 28 -12.17 -4.90 11.02
CA ILE A 28 -11.22 -4.02 10.33
C ILE A 28 -10.08 -3.65 11.27
N ILE A 29 -8.86 -3.88 10.81
CA ILE A 29 -7.64 -3.50 11.51
C ILE A 29 -6.98 -2.38 10.70
N LEU A 30 -6.99 -1.16 11.25
CA LEU A 30 -6.28 -0.02 10.68
C LEU A 30 -4.84 -0.04 11.18
N ILE A 31 -3.88 0.22 10.29
CA ILE A 31 -2.47 0.36 10.65
C ILE A 31 -1.99 1.77 10.27
N GLY A 32 -1.27 2.43 11.17
CA GLY A 32 -0.72 3.75 10.93
C GLY A 32 0.19 4.25 12.04
N LYS A 33 0.95 5.32 11.77
CA LYS A 33 1.99 5.82 12.68
C LYS A 33 1.43 6.59 13.89
N ASN A 34 0.34 7.34 13.70
CA ASN A 34 -0.14 8.28 14.72
C ASN A 34 -1.29 7.69 15.54
N LYS A 35 -1.03 7.42 16.83
CA LYS A 35 -2.01 6.83 17.75
C LYS A 35 -3.26 7.68 17.95
N ALA A 36 -3.11 9.01 18.08
CA ALA A 36 -4.25 9.91 18.27
C ALA A 36 -5.20 9.89 17.06
N LYS A 37 -4.62 9.95 15.80
CA LYS A 37 -5.40 9.83 14.57
C LYS A 37 -6.04 8.44 14.44
N GLY A 38 -5.35 7.38 14.88
CA GLY A 38 -5.90 6.03 14.90
C GLY A 38 -7.13 5.91 15.79
N ASN A 39 -7.03 6.39 17.03
CA ASN A 39 -8.14 6.37 17.98
C ASN A 39 -9.33 7.22 17.50
N GLN A 40 -9.05 8.39 16.92
CA GLN A 40 -10.11 9.23 16.34
C GLN A 40 -10.78 8.53 15.15
N ALA A 41 -10.01 7.88 14.27
CA ALA A 41 -10.56 7.14 13.13
C ALA A 41 -11.49 6.01 13.60
N ILE A 42 -11.08 5.21 14.60
CA ILE A 42 -11.95 4.18 15.17
C ILE A 42 -13.27 4.81 15.69
N LYS A 43 -13.16 5.87 16.51
CA LYS A 43 -14.35 6.53 17.09
C LYS A 43 -15.32 7.01 16.02
N SER A 44 -14.80 7.70 14.99
CA SER A 44 -15.63 8.20 13.88
C SER A 44 -16.27 7.05 13.09
N LEU A 45 -15.47 6.05 12.68
CA LEU A 45 -15.98 4.90 11.93
C LEU A 45 -17.04 4.12 12.72
N THR A 46 -16.81 3.88 14.01
CA THR A 46 -17.78 3.18 14.86
C THR A 46 -19.09 3.96 14.99
N ASN A 47 -19.01 5.27 15.19
CA ASN A 47 -20.21 6.11 15.31
C ASN A 47 -21.00 6.21 13.99
N GLU A 48 -20.30 6.33 12.86
CA GLU A 48 -20.93 6.53 11.56
C GLU A 48 -21.47 5.24 10.94
N THR A 49 -20.89 4.08 11.29
CA THR A 49 -21.27 2.79 10.70
C THR A 49 -21.93 1.82 11.68
N ASN A 50 -21.95 2.14 12.98
CA ASN A 50 -22.35 1.25 14.07
C ASN A 50 -21.50 -0.06 14.16
N ASN A 51 -20.40 -0.17 13.45
CA ASN A 51 -19.51 -1.32 13.50
C ASN A 51 -18.53 -1.20 14.68
N LYS A 52 -18.66 -2.08 15.67
CA LYS A 52 -17.78 -2.14 16.83
C LYS A 52 -16.54 -3.00 16.63
N ASN A 53 -16.40 -3.66 15.47
CA ASN A 53 -15.30 -4.58 15.15
C ASN A 53 -14.14 -3.85 14.42
N ILE A 54 -13.84 -2.62 14.82
CA ILE A 54 -12.77 -1.81 14.25
C ILE A 54 -11.68 -1.64 15.29
N SER A 55 -10.44 -1.89 14.92
CA SER A 55 -9.27 -1.74 15.78
C SER A 55 -8.14 -1.00 15.06
N PHE A 56 -7.17 -0.53 15.83
CA PHE A 56 -6.00 0.19 15.33
C PHE A 56 -4.73 -0.42 15.91
N LEU A 57 -3.74 -0.63 15.05
CA LEU A 57 -2.38 -0.99 15.42
C LEU A 57 -1.45 0.16 15.03
N GLN A 58 -0.72 0.66 16.01
CA GLN A 58 0.29 1.69 15.76
C GLN A 58 1.55 1.04 15.21
N ALA A 59 2.02 1.55 14.05
CA ALA A 59 3.35 1.26 13.50
C ALA A 59 3.75 2.34 12.50
N ASP A 60 5.03 2.76 12.53
CA ASP A 60 5.66 3.48 11.44
C ASP A 60 6.08 2.47 10.37
N LEU A 61 5.31 2.41 9.30
CA LEU A 61 5.56 1.46 8.21
C LEU A 61 6.82 1.79 7.38
N SER A 62 7.48 2.94 7.61
CA SER A 62 8.82 3.18 7.07
C SER A 62 9.94 2.52 7.89
N SER A 63 9.61 1.93 9.05
CA SER A 63 10.54 1.16 9.88
C SER A 63 10.36 -0.34 9.65
N ILE A 64 11.46 -1.03 9.38
CA ILE A 64 11.49 -2.49 9.21
C ILE A 64 11.08 -3.18 10.51
N SER A 65 11.64 -2.75 11.64
CA SER A 65 11.36 -3.36 12.93
C SER A 65 9.90 -3.16 13.37
N GLU A 66 9.33 -1.96 13.21
CA GLU A 66 7.94 -1.70 13.56
C GLU A 66 6.97 -2.46 12.63
N THR A 67 7.29 -2.55 11.33
CA THR A 67 6.48 -3.30 10.38
C THR A 67 6.51 -4.80 10.69
N SER A 68 7.67 -5.36 11.00
CA SER A 68 7.79 -6.79 11.35
C SER A 68 7.16 -7.13 12.69
N SER A 69 7.21 -6.25 13.68
CA SER A 69 6.58 -6.48 15.00
C SER A 69 5.03 -6.59 14.94
N LEU A 70 4.42 -6.12 13.86
CA LEU A 70 2.97 -6.30 13.67
C LEU A 70 2.56 -7.77 13.62
N ILE A 71 3.46 -8.66 13.23
CA ILE A 71 3.18 -10.09 13.13
C ILE A 71 2.80 -10.71 14.47
N GLU A 72 3.49 -10.33 15.55
CA GLU A 72 3.16 -10.79 16.90
C GLU A 72 1.74 -10.36 17.32
N LYS A 73 1.37 -9.11 17.00
CA LYS A 73 0.03 -8.54 17.29
C LYS A 73 -1.07 -9.18 16.44
N LEU A 74 -0.70 -9.80 15.32
CA LEU A 74 -1.61 -10.41 14.35
C LEU A 74 -1.58 -11.95 14.38
N ALA A 75 -0.71 -12.58 15.18
CA ALA A 75 -0.46 -14.03 15.17
C ALA A 75 -1.72 -14.89 15.28
N ASN A 76 -2.69 -14.48 16.10
CA ASN A 76 -3.95 -15.19 16.31
C ASN A 76 -5.08 -14.74 15.36
N LYS A 77 -4.76 -14.00 14.33
CA LYS A 77 -5.74 -13.55 13.32
C LYS A 77 -5.68 -14.45 12.08
N LYS A 78 -6.78 -14.49 11.38
CA LYS A 78 -6.87 -15.10 10.03
C LYS A 78 -7.43 -14.03 9.10
N ILE A 79 -6.60 -13.54 8.20
CA ILE A 79 -6.88 -12.38 7.36
C ILE A 79 -7.45 -12.82 6.02
N ASP A 80 -8.59 -12.26 5.66
CA ASP A 80 -9.27 -12.47 4.37
C ASP A 80 -8.80 -11.45 3.32
N VAL A 81 -8.52 -10.20 3.74
CA VAL A 81 -8.13 -9.12 2.82
C VAL A 81 -7.01 -8.28 3.44
N LEU A 82 -5.91 -8.13 2.72
CA LEU A 82 -4.85 -7.17 3.02
C LEU A 82 -4.87 -6.04 2.00
N ILE A 83 -5.07 -4.81 2.47
CA ILE A 83 -5.03 -3.60 1.66
C ILE A 83 -3.77 -2.80 2.02
N ASN A 84 -2.74 -2.95 1.21
CA ASN A 84 -1.53 -2.15 1.26
C ASN A 84 -1.80 -0.80 0.60
N ASN A 85 -2.14 0.21 1.42
CA ASN A 85 -2.53 1.54 0.96
C ASN A 85 -1.60 2.65 1.49
N ALA A 86 -0.88 2.42 2.58
CA ALA A 86 0.02 3.43 3.13
C ALA A 86 1.03 3.93 2.10
N GLY A 87 1.23 5.23 2.03
CA GLY A 87 2.20 5.81 1.11
C GLY A 87 2.27 7.33 1.22
N ALA A 88 3.41 7.87 0.87
CA ALA A 88 3.66 9.31 0.86
C ALA A 88 4.59 9.71 -0.28
N LEU A 89 4.69 11.01 -0.50
CA LEU A 89 5.64 11.67 -1.38
C LEU A 89 6.48 12.61 -0.53
N PHE A 90 7.79 12.45 -0.58
CA PHE A 90 8.76 13.36 0.05
C PHE A 90 9.56 14.05 -1.05
N TYR A 91 9.53 15.39 -1.08
CA TYR A 91 10.26 16.16 -2.09
C TYR A 91 11.75 16.20 -1.83
N SER A 92 12.15 16.23 -0.56
CA SER A 92 13.55 16.14 -0.14
C SER A 92 13.89 14.69 0.20
N ARG A 93 15.12 14.26 -0.04
CA ARG A 93 15.59 12.96 0.40
C ARG A 93 15.60 12.90 1.93
N LEU A 94 14.79 12.03 2.46
CA LEU A 94 14.72 11.68 3.87
C LEU A 94 15.02 10.20 4.00
N GLU A 95 15.58 9.82 5.14
CA GLU A 95 15.82 8.42 5.47
C GLU A 95 14.85 7.92 6.55
N SER A 96 14.56 6.65 6.49
CA SER A 96 13.90 5.94 7.58
C SER A 96 14.85 5.77 8.76
N VAL A 97 14.36 5.23 9.87
CA VAL A 97 15.22 4.86 11.02
C VAL A 97 16.21 3.75 10.69
N ASP A 98 15.99 3.03 9.60
CA ASP A 98 16.84 1.96 9.09
C ASP A 98 17.85 2.47 8.04
N GLY A 99 17.96 3.80 7.81
CA GLY A 99 18.86 4.40 6.84
C GLY A 99 18.44 4.26 5.37
N ILE A 100 17.20 3.84 5.11
CA ILE A 100 16.67 3.63 3.74
C ILE A 100 15.91 4.87 3.29
N GLU A 101 15.97 5.21 1.98
CA GLU A 101 15.17 6.30 1.42
C GLU A 101 13.68 6.11 1.77
N LYS A 102 13.10 7.15 2.34
CA LYS A 102 11.82 7.06 3.05
C LYS A 102 10.61 6.76 2.17
N THR A 103 10.63 7.20 0.89
CA THR A 103 9.57 6.85 -0.07
C THR A 103 9.64 5.38 -0.44
N LEU A 104 10.83 4.85 -0.69
CA LEU A 104 11.06 3.43 -0.96
C LEU A 104 10.64 2.57 0.25
N ALA A 105 11.10 2.96 1.45
CA ALA A 105 10.80 2.26 2.70
C ALA A 105 9.28 2.19 2.95
N LEU A 106 8.58 3.33 2.87
CA LEU A 106 7.16 3.41 3.17
C LEU A 106 6.28 2.83 2.05
N ASN A 107 6.55 3.18 0.79
CA ASN A 107 5.62 2.88 -0.31
C ASN A 107 5.80 1.46 -0.87
N HIS A 108 7.02 0.89 -0.75
CA HIS A 108 7.33 -0.42 -1.31
C HIS A 108 7.74 -1.44 -0.25
N LEU A 109 8.81 -1.19 0.52
CA LEU A 109 9.31 -2.19 1.46
C LEU A 109 8.29 -2.54 2.54
N SER A 110 7.45 -1.60 2.98
CA SER A 110 6.38 -1.90 3.93
C SER A 110 5.38 -2.94 3.37
N TYR A 111 5.01 -2.82 2.09
CA TYR A 111 4.12 -3.76 1.42
C TYR A 111 4.79 -5.12 1.28
N PHE A 112 6.06 -5.11 0.89
CA PHE A 112 6.88 -6.30 0.74
C PHE A 112 7.02 -7.06 2.07
N ILE A 113 7.43 -6.37 3.14
CA ILE A 113 7.62 -6.97 4.47
C ILE A 113 6.30 -7.53 5.02
N LEU A 114 5.27 -6.68 5.08
CA LEU A 114 4.01 -7.06 5.70
C LEU A 114 3.36 -8.23 4.97
N SER A 115 3.30 -8.20 3.63
CA SER A 115 2.71 -9.29 2.86
C SER A 115 3.47 -10.61 3.05
N ASN A 116 4.81 -10.59 2.93
CA ASN A 116 5.61 -11.80 3.05
C ASN A 116 5.58 -12.39 4.47
N LEU A 117 5.66 -11.56 5.50
CA LEU A 117 5.60 -12.04 6.88
C LEU A 117 4.22 -12.61 7.23
N LEU A 118 3.13 -11.99 6.77
CA LEU A 118 1.77 -12.51 6.99
C LEU A 118 1.57 -13.86 6.27
N LEU A 119 2.14 -14.03 5.09
CA LEU A 119 2.13 -15.29 4.33
C LEU A 119 2.98 -16.37 5.03
N LYS A 120 4.23 -16.06 5.38
CA LYS A 120 5.18 -16.97 6.05
C LYS A 120 4.59 -17.51 7.36
N ASN A 121 3.93 -16.66 8.12
CA ASN A 121 3.30 -17.02 9.40
C ASN A 121 1.87 -17.57 9.25
N LYS A 122 1.40 -17.83 8.04
CA LYS A 122 0.06 -18.39 7.74
C LYS A 122 -1.08 -17.58 8.37
N ILE A 123 -0.89 -16.26 8.49
CA ILE A 123 -1.90 -15.31 8.99
C ILE A 123 -2.87 -14.97 7.86
N ILE A 124 -2.39 -14.82 6.62
CA ILE A 124 -3.23 -14.74 5.43
C ILE A 124 -3.83 -16.12 5.13
N LYS A 125 -5.13 -16.16 4.92
CA LYS A 125 -5.88 -17.39 4.61
C LYS A 125 -5.67 -17.83 3.16
N ASN A 126 -5.86 -19.11 2.90
CA ASN A 126 -6.10 -19.57 1.53
C ASN A 126 -7.36 -18.89 0.98
N GLY A 127 -7.34 -18.47 -0.26
CA GLY A 127 -8.43 -17.73 -0.88
C GLY A 127 -8.51 -16.25 -0.50
N ALA A 128 -7.54 -15.73 0.25
CA ALA A 128 -7.48 -14.31 0.62
C ALA A 128 -7.07 -13.41 -0.57
N ARG A 129 -7.25 -12.11 -0.39
CA ARG A 129 -6.94 -11.09 -1.39
C ARG A 129 -5.90 -10.11 -0.85
N ILE A 130 -4.84 -9.86 -1.61
CA ILE A 130 -3.84 -8.83 -1.36
C ILE A 130 -4.01 -7.74 -2.40
N ILE A 131 -4.22 -6.51 -1.95
CA ILE A 131 -4.49 -5.34 -2.81
C ILE A 131 -3.42 -4.29 -2.55
N ASN A 132 -2.65 -3.97 -3.60
CA ASN A 132 -1.55 -3.01 -3.52
C ASN A 132 -1.93 -1.70 -4.21
N VAL A 133 -1.96 -0.60 -3.46
CA VAL A 133 -2.26 0.72 -4.04
C VAL A 133 -1.01 1.26 -4.74
N ALA A 134 -1.02 1.16 -6.06
CA ALA A 134 -0.05 1.77 -6.97
C ALA A 134 -0.47 3.21 -7.36
N SER A 135 -0.15 3.64 -8.57
CA SER A 135 -0.56 4.95 -9.12
C SER A 135 -0.38 4.97 -10.63
N GLY A 136 -1.16 5.78 -11.34
CA GLY A 136 -0.91 6.14 -12.74
C GLY A 136 0.43 6.85 -12.95
N ALA A 137 0.98 7.45 -11.88
CA ALA A 137 2.29 8.09 -11.90
C ALA A 137 3.46 7.15 -12.25
N HIS A 138 3.31 5.82 -12.11
CA HIS A 138 4.35 4.83 -12.47
C HIS A 138 4.79 4.91 -13.95
N ARG A 139 4.04 5.59 -14.80
CA ARG A 139 4.35 5.70 -16.24
C ARG A 139 5.52 6.64 -16.50
N GLY A 140 6.33 6.31 -17.53
CA GLY A 140 7.45 7.14 -17.97
C GLY A 140 8.65 7.16 -17.03
N VAL A 141 8.82 6.12 -16.20
CA VAL A 141 10.04 5.90 -15.41
C VAL A 141 10.43 4.43 -15.45
N ASP A 142 11.72 4.17 -15.31
CA ASP A 142 12.29 2.85 -15.08
C ASP A 142 13.07 2.83 -13.77
N ILE A 143 13.39 1.63 -13.27
CA ILE A 143 14.12 1.44 -12.03
C ILE A 143 15.60 1.25 -12.35
N ASN A 144 16.44 2.14 -11.84
CA ASN A 144 17.86 1.87 -11.74
C ASN A 144 18.10 1.05 -10.47
N PHE A 145 18.41 -0.24 -10.63
CA PHE A 145 18.63 -1.15 -9.51
C PHE A 145 19.96 -0.92 -8.79
N ASP A 146 20.93 -0.25 -9.44
CA ASP A 146 22.22 0.12 -8.83
C ASP A 146 22.08 1.34 -7.91
N ASP A 147 21.05 2.18 -8.11
CA ASP A 147 20.74 3.35 -7.28
C ASP A 147 19.22 3.49 -7.13
N ILE A 148 18.56 2.47 -6.52
CA ILE A 148 17.12 2.49 -6.29
C ILE A 148 16.71 3.56 -5.28
N GLU A 149 17.60 3.89 -4.35
CA GLU A 149 17.39 4.89 -3.29
C GLU A 149 17.66 6.33 -3.76
N MET A 150 18.07 6.48 -5.02
CA MET A 150 18.42 7.79 -5.61
C MET A 150 19.34 8.62 -4.71
N VAL A 151 20.45 8.02 -4.29
CA VAL A 151 21.47 8.69 -3.47
C VAL A 151 22.04 9.89 -4.21
N ASN A 152 22.26 9.72 -5.53
CA ASN A 152 22.71 10.79 -6.42
C ASN A 152 21.53 11.44 -7.14
N ASN A 153 21.53 12.78 -7.22
CA ASN A 153 20.53 13.56 -7.98
C ASN A 153 19.09 13.26 -7.57
N TYR A 154 18.78 13.31 -6.27
CA TYR A 154 17.47 13.03 -5.74
C TYR A 154 16.38 13.93 -6.35
N ASN A 155 15.32 13.30 -6.81
CA ASN A 155 14.09 13.94 -7.22
C ASN A 155 12.90 13.21 -6.60
N GLY A 156 12.23 13.83 -5.64
CA GLY A 156 11.15 13.19 -4.88
C GLY A 156 9.97 12.73 -5.73
N TRP A 157 9.66 13.47 -6.82
CA TRP A 157 8.61 13.05 -7.75
C TRP A 157 8.99 11.79 -8.52
N ILE A 158 10.24 11.72 -9.03
CA ILE A 158 10.75 10.52 -9.71
C ILE A 158 10.82 9.35 -8.73
N CYS A 159 11.30 9.59 -7.51
CA CYS A 159 11.34 8.57 -6.46
C CYS A 159 9.95 7.99 -6.17
N TYR A 160 8.95 8.86 -6.02
CA TYR A 160 7.56 8.43 -5.86
C TYR A 160 7.06 7.61 -7.06
N LYS A 161 7.30 8.08 -8.29
CA LYS A 161 6.94 7.33 -9.51
C LYS A 161 7.55 5.94 -9.52
N LYS A 162 8.85 5.83 -9.22
CA LYS A 162 9.58 4.56 -9.11
C LYS A 162 8.99 3.66 -8.01
N SER A 163 8.65 4.21 -6.83
CA SER A 163 8.04 3.43 -5.76
C SER A 163 6.68 2.82 -6.18
N LYS A 164 5.92 3.53 -7.03
CA LYS A 164 4.64 3.03 -7.55
C LYS A 164 4.82 2.00 -8.67
N LEU A 165 5.89 2.10 -9.45
CA LEU A 165 6.32 1.04 -10.37
C LEU A 165 6.73 -0.23 -9.59
N CYS A 166 7.49 -0.08 -8.50
CA CYS A 166 7.85 -1.18 -7.60
C CYS A 166 6.60 -1.94 -7.10
N ASN A 167 5.51 -1.24 -6.76
CA ASN A 167 4.29 -1.88 -6.28
C ASN A 167 3.61 -2.75 -7.36
N ILE A 168 3.69 -2.37 -8.63
CA ILE A 168 3.16 -3.18 -9.74
C ILE A 168 4.05 -4.40 -9.98
N LEU A 169 5.37 -4.23 -10.03
CA LEU A 169 6.32 -5.33 -10.19
C LEU A 169 6.24 -6.33 -9.03
N PHE A 170 6.14 -5.84 -7.80
CA PHE A 170 5.92 -6.65 -6.60
C PHE A 170 4.62 -7.46 -6.71
N THR A 171 3.51 -6.83 -7.14
CA THR A 171 2.22 -7.51 -7.34
C THR A 171 2.37 -8.67 -8.31
N LYS A 172 3.02 -8.45 -9.45
CA LYS A 172 3.24 -9.49 -10.48
C LYS A 172 4.10 -10.65 -9.97
N LYS A 173 5.16 -10.36 -9.22
CA LYS A 173 6.01 -11.41 -8.65
C LYS A 173 5.28 -12.19 -7.58
N LEU A 174 4.67 -11.50 -6.62
CA LEU A 174 3.98 -12.14 -5.50
C LEU A 174 2.80 -12.99 -5.99
N SER A 175 2.02 -12.53 -6.97
CA SER A 175 0.88 -13.29 -7.51
C SER A 175 1.27 -14.67 -8.02
N LYS A 176 2.45 -14.77 -8.68
CA LYS A 176 2.99 -16.05 -9.16
C LYS A 176 3.39 -16.97 -8.00
N LEU A 177 4.01 -16.39 -6.96
CA LEU A 177 4.52 -17.17 -5.81
C LEU A 177 3.39 -17.76 -4.97
N VAL A 178 2.26 -17.06 -4.85
CA VAL A 178 1.13 -17.49 -4.00
C VAL A 178 0.00 -18.20 -4.75
N SER A 179 0.14 -18.43 -6.05
CA SER A 179 -0.91 -19.01 -6.90
C SER A 179 -1.46 -20.35 -6.40
N LYS A 180 -0.60 -21.20 -5.84
CA LYS A 180 -0.97 -22.51 -5.29
C LYS A 180 -1.87 -22.44 -4.03
N ASN A 181 -1.96 -21.27 -3.39
CA ASN A 181 -2.75 -21.05 -2.18
C ASN A 181 -4.11 -20.42 -2.49
N ASN A 182 -4.48 -20.27 -3.75
CA ASN A 182 -5.67 -19.54 -4.21
C ASN A 182 -5.72 -18.09 -3.70
N ILE A 183 -4.58 -17.51 -3.34
CA ILE A 183 -4.48 -16.11 -2.92
C ILE A 183 -4.34 -15.26 -4.16
N THR A 184 -5.19 -14.23 -4.29
CA THR A 184 -5.09 -13.25 -5.37
C THR A 184 -4.31 -12.03 -4.92
N VAL A 185 -3.44 -11.54 -5.79
CA VAL A 185 -2.64 -10.33 -5.56
C VAL A 185 -2.82 -9.40 -6.74
N ASN A 186 -3.48 -8.28 -6.53
CA ASN A 186 -3.73 -7.29 -7.57
C ASN A 186 -3.29 -5.91 -7.12
N CYS A 187 -3.02 -5.03 -8.08
CA CYS A 187 -2.75 -3.62 -7.79
C CYS A 187 -3.68 -2.70 -8.57
N LEU A 188 -3.76 -1.47 -8.11
CA LEU A 188 -4.64 -0.49 -8.72
C LEU A 188 -4.05 0.92 -8.71
N HIS A 189 -4.58 1.74 -9.60
CA HIS A 189 -4.47 3.18 -9.58
C HIS A 189 -5.82 3.77 -9.12
N PRO A 190 -5.83 4.52 -7.99
CA PRO A 190 -7.10 5.05 -7.45
C PRO A 190 -7.61 6.31 -8.17
N GLY A 191 -6.97 6.75 -9.25
CA GLY A 191 -7.18 8.07 -9.85
C GLY A 191 -6.34 9.14 -9.14
N PHE A 192 -6.53 10.39 -9.54
CA PHE A 192 -5.90 11.53 -8.87
C PHE A 192 -6.81 11.99 -7.72
N VAL A 193 -6.66 11.37 -6.56
CA VAL A 193 -7.59 11.53 -5.42
C VAL A 193 -7.25 12.75 -4.59
N LYS A 194 -8.26 13.54 -4.21
CA LYS A 194 -8.13 14.66 -3.28
C LYS A 194 -7.90 14.13 -1.85
N THR A 195 -6.65 13.91 -1.49
CA THR A 195 -6.25 13.43 -0.16
C THR A 195 -5.27 14.40 0.51
N SER A 196 -4.86 14.09 1.74
CA SER A 196 -3.75 14.79 2.41
C SER A 196 -2.37 14.50 1.79
N PHE A 197 -2.33 13.87 0.62
CA PHE A 197 -1.12 13.51 -0.10
C PHE A 197 -0.29 14.75 -0.42
N GLY A 198 0.99 14.74 -0.09
CA GLY A 198 1.87 15.89 -0.30
C GLY A 198 1.80 16.99 0.77
N LYS A 199 0.90 16.92 1.76
CA LYS A 199 0.86 17.90 2.87
C LYS A 199 2.10 17.88 3.77
N ASN A 200 2.95 16.88 3.63
CA ASN A 200 4.24 16.79 4.34
C ASN A 200 5.29 17.74 3.76
N ASN A 201 4.96 18.43 2.66
CA ASN A 201 5.85 19.35 1.96
C ASN A 201 5.37 20.78 2.20
N THR A 202 6.28 21.63 2.70
CA THR A 202 6.03 23.05 2.97
C THR A 202 6.57 23.91 1.82
N GLY A 203 6.13 25.18 1.73
CA GLY A 203 6.61 26.15 0.75
C GLY A 203 5.78 26.23 -0.53
N VAL A 204 6.31 26.93 -1.55
CA VAL A 204 5.61 27.26 -2.82
C VAL A 204 5.16 26.00 -3.57
N ILE A 205 5.97 24.95 -3.57
CA ILE A 205 5.64 23.67 -4.23
C ILE A 205 4.42 23.03 -3.58
N GLY A 206 4.32 23.06 -2.25
CA GLY A 206 3.15 22.58 -1.52
C GLY A 206 1.86 23.34 -1.88
N LEU A 207 1.95 24.65 -2.14
CA LEU A 207 0.83 25.48 -2.59
C LEU A 207 0.38 25.13 -4.01
N ILE A 208 1.32 24.95 -4.93
CA ILE A 208 1.03 24.58 -6.33
C ILE A 208 0.32 23.22 -6.37
N ILE A 209 0.81 22.23 -5.61
CA ILE A 209 0.17 20.90 -5.55
C ILE A 209 -1.24 21.01 -4.96
N LYS A 210 -1.42 21.78 -3.89
CA LYS A 210 -2.74 22.01 -3.29
C LYS A 210 -3.71 22.62 -4.30
N PHE A 211 -3.24 23.57 -5.12
CA PHE A 211 -4.02 24.20 -6.19
C PHE A 211 -4.42 23.17 -7.28
N LEU A 212 -3.45 22.39 -7.78
CA LEU A 212 -3.71 21.35 -8.80
C LEU A 212 -4.65 20.26 -8.26
N MET A 213 -4.48 19.84 -6.99
CA MET A 213 -5.40 18.90 -6.34
C MET A 213 -6.83 19.44 -6.20
N THR A 214 -6.99 20.76 -6.12
CA THR A 214 -8.32 21.36 -6.06
C THR A 214 -9.04 21.32 -7.40
N LEU A 215 -8.29 21.43 -8.52
CA LEU A 215 -8.84 21.50 -9.87
C LEU A 215 -9.09 20.11 -10.51
N PHE A 216 -8.20 19.15 -10.26
CA PHE A 216 -8.16 17.89 -11.02
C PHE A 216 -8.39 16.64 -10.19
N ALA A 217 -8.45 16.75 -8.86
CA ALA A 217 -8.60 15.57 -8.03
C ALA A 217 -10.04 15.05 -8.00
N ILE A 218 -10.20 13.77 -8.26
CA ILE A 218 -11.49 13.07 -8.07
C ILE A 218 -11.84 12.98 -6.59
N LYS A 219 -13.11 12.75 -6.31
CA LYS A 219 -13.57 12.52 -4.92
C LYS A 219 -12.92 11.27 -4.34
N VAL A 220 -12.68 11.27 -3.04
CA VAL A 220 -12.06 10.12 -2.33
C VAL A 220 -12.94 8.87 -2.46
N GLU A 221 -14.23 9.05 -2.60
CA GLU A 221 -15.22 8.01 -2.85
C GLU A 221 -14.89 7.22 -4.12
N GLU A 222 -14.74 7.90 -5.23
CA GLU A 222 -14.43 7.30 -6.53
C GLU A 222 -13.08 6.57 -6.50
N GLY A 223 -12.09 7.14 -5.78
CA GLY A 223 -10.79 6.49 -5.59
C GLY A 223 -10.87 5.19 -4.78
N ALA A 224 -11.83 5.08 -3.86
CA ALA A 224 -12.02 3.87 -3.05
C ALA A 224 -12.76 2.75 -3.80
N GLU A 225 -13.55 3.04 -4.83
CA GLU A 225 -14.39 2.07 -5.54
C GLU A 225 -13.59 0.87 -6.07
N THR A 226 -12.45 1.12 -6.72
CA THR A 226 -11.62 0.03 -7.24
C THR A 226 -11.01 -0.82 -6.13
N ILE A 227 -10.68 -0.24 -4.97
CA ILE A 227 -10.20 -1.01 -3.81
C ILE A 227 -11.32 -1.90 -3.27
N ILE A 228 -12.53 -1.35 -3.13
CA ILE A 228 -13.71 -2.10 -2.67
C ILE A 228 -14.04 -3.23 -3.65
N TYR A 229 -14.06 -2.94 -4.95
CA TYR A 229 -14.29 -3.94 -5.98
C TYR A 229 -13.30 -5.11 -5.88
N LEU A 230 -12.01 -4.83 -5.77
CA LEU A 230 -10.98 -5.86 -5.59
C LEU A 230 -11.13 -6.62 -4.25
N ALA A 231 -11.61 -5.95 -3.20
CA ALA A 231 -11.77 -6.57 -1.89
C ALA A 231 -13.01 -7.47 -1.81
N THR A 232 -14.09 -7.18 -2.54
CA THR A 232 -15.42 -7.77 -2.30
C THR A 232 -16.08 -8.44 -3.49
N SER A 233 -15.78 -8.03 -4.75
CA SER A 233 -16.47 -8.57 -5.92
C SER A 233 -16.09 -10.03 -6.20
N ASP A 234 -17.08 -10.82 -6.55
CA ASP A 234 -16.88 -12.20 -7.02
C ASP A 234 -16.27 -12.26 -8.42
N ASP A 235 -16.43 -11.22 -9.24
CA ASP A 235 -15.87 -11.15 -10.59
C ASP A 235 -14.36 -11.28 -10.63
N VAL A 236 -13.70 -10.88 -9.54
CA VAL A 236 -12.23 -10.87 -9.44
C VAL A 236 -11.68 -11.91 -8.45
N LYS A 237 -12.51 -12.83 -7.97
CA LYS A 237 -12.08 -13.84 -6.98
C LYS A 237 -10.95 -14.76 -7.47
N ASN A 238 -10.80 -14.92 -8.79
CA ASN A 238 -9.76 -15.73 -9.42
C ASN A 238 -8.80 -14.89 -10.28
N VAL A 239 -8.91 -13.55 -10.25
CA VAL A 239 -8.05 -12.66 -11.01
C VAL A 239 -6.84 -12.28 -10.15
N SER A 240 -5.63 -12.50 -10.67
CA SER A 240 -4.39 -12.26 -9.92
C SER A 240 -3.26 -11.79 -10.82
N GLY A 241 -2.44 -10.86 -10.31
CA GLY A 241 -1.31 -10.29 -11.03
C GLY A 241 -1.65 -9.07 -11.88
N GLU A 242 -2.89 -8.59 -11.81
CA GLU A 242 -3.42 -7.56 -12.69
C GLU A 242 -3.34 -6.15 -12.08
N TYR A 243 -3.27 -5.16 -12.99
CA TYR A 243 -3.33 -3.74 -12.67
C TYR A 243 -4.69 -3.18 -13.05
N PHE A 244 -5.36 -2.54 -12.10
CA PHE A 244 -6.73 -2.04 -12.23
C PHE A 244 -6.81 -0.53 -12.24
N TYR A 245 -7.76 -0.01 -12.99
CA TYR A 245 -8.22 1.38 -12.94
C TYR A 245 -9.73 1.41 -13.17
N GLN A 246 -10.49 2.17 -12.35
CA GLN A 246 -11.96 2.25 -12.45
C GLN A 246 -12.65 0.87 -12.49
N SER A 247 -12.24 -0.03 -11.60
CA SER A 247 -12.74 -1.40 -11.46
C SER A 247 -12.60 -2.29 -12.71
N LYS A 248 -11.71 -1.91 -13.64
CA LYS A 248 -11.41 -2.66 -14.86
C LYS A 248 -9.90 -2.97 -14.92
N ILE A 249 -9.57 -4.12 -15.49
CA ILE A 249 -8.17 -4.44 -15.84
C ILE A 249 -7.69 -3.39 -16.83
N ASN A 250 -6.52 -2.84 -16.56
CA ASN A 250 -5.88 -1.82 -17.38
C ASN A 250 -4.44 -2.18 -17.68
N LYS A 251 -3.92 -1.75 -18.82
CA LYS A 251 -2.54 -1.99 -19.20
C LYS A 251 -1.62 -1.04 -18.42
N PRO A 252 -0.65 -1.56 -17.64
CA PRO A 252 0.36 -0.73 -16.99
C PRO A 252 1.39 -0.22 -18.02
N SER A 253 2.50 0.40 -17.58
CA SER A 253 3.61 0.75 -18.47
C SER A 253 4.39 -0.50 -18.90
N ASN A 254 5.09 -0.42 -20.03
CA ASN A 254 5.94 -1.54 -20.50
C ASN A 254 7.00 -1.94 -19.46
N PHE A 255 7.55 -0.97 -18.72
CA PHE A 255 8.48 -1.25 -17.61
C PHE A 255 7.85 -2.09 -16.49
N ALA A 256 6.56 -1.90 -16.23
CA ALA A 256 5.82 -2.68 -15.24
C ALA A 256 5.47 -4.10 -15.72
N GLU A 257 5.58 -4.38 -17.01
CA GLU A 257 5.36 -5.72 -17.59
C GLU A 257 6.64 -6.58 -17.63
N ASN A 258 7.80 -6.01 -17.30
CA ASN A 258 9.08 -6.68 -17.37
C ASN A 258 9.27 -7.67 -16.19
N ASN A 259 9.23 -8.96 -16.49
CA ASN A 259 9.40 -10.01 -15.48
C ASN A 259 10.81 -10.00 -14.85
N LYS A 260 11.87 -9.70 -15.63
CA LYS A 260 13.23 -9.61 -15.11
C LYS A 260 13.35 -8.47 -14.09
N SER A 261 12.73 -7.33 -14.36
CA SER A 261 12.67 -6.22 -13.39
C SER A 261 11.91 -6.60 -12.11
N ALA A 262 10.85 -7.41 -12.22
CA ALA A 262 10.13 -7.91 -11.05
C ALA A 262 10.99 -8.87 -10.22
N ASP A 263 11.78 -9.74 -10.86
CA ASP A 263 12.73 -10.63 -10.18
C ASP A 263 13.86 -9.84 -9.52
N ASN A 264 14.48 -8.91 -10.24
CA ASN A 264 15.55 -8.05 -9.70
C ASN A 264 15.06 -7.23 -8.50
N LEU A 265 13.83 -6.66 -8.55
CA LEU A 265 13.25 -5.91 -7.44
C LEU A 265 13.03 -6.81 -6.22
N TRP A 266 12.55 -8.02 -6.44
CA TRP A 266 12.34 -9.00 -5.38
C TRP A 266 13.65 -9.33 -4.66
N ASP A 267 14.69 -9.68 -5.41
CA ASP A 267 16.00 -10.05 -4.88
C ASP A 267 16.68 -8.86 -4.17
N LEU A 268 16.57 -7.65 -4.74
CA LEU A 268 17.10 -6.45 -4.12
C LEU A 268 16.36 -6.13 -2.81
N SER A 269 15.03 -6.29 -2.77
CA SER A 269 14.25 -6.09 -1.55
C SER A 269 14.68 -7.07 -0.45
N LEU A 270 14.86 -8.34 -0.78
CA LEU A 270 15.40 -9.33 0.16
C LEU A 270 16.80 -8.97 0.66
N LYS A 271 17.68 -8.50 -0.24
CA LYS A 271 19.04 -8.06 0.11
C LYS A 271 19.01 -6.88 1.08
N ILE A 272 18.18 -5.85 0.82
CA ILE A 272 18.01 -4.70 1.72
C ILE A 272 17.56 -5.17 3.10
N LEU A 273 16.58 -6.05 3.18
CA LEU A 273 16.06 -6.56 4.46
C LEU A 273 17.11 -7.38 5.21
N LYS A 274 17.85 -8.24 4.50
CA LYS A 274 18.94 -9.03 5.10
C LYS A 274 20.03 -8.14 5.69
N ASN A 275 20.41 -7.07 5.00
CA ASN A 275 21.38 -6.08 5.49
C ASN A 275 20.87 -5.34 6.73
N ASN A 276 19.56 -5.31 6.96
CA ASN A 276 18.90 -4.74 8.14
C ASN A 276 18.39 -5.82 9.11
N ASN A 277 19.03 -7.00 9.15
CA ASN A 277 18.78 -8.09 10.08
C ASN A 277 17.36 -8.70 10.01
N LEU A 278 16.66 -8.55 8.89
CA LEU A 278 15.37 -9.22 8.66
C LEU A 278 15.51 -10.27 7.53
N THR A 279 15.22 -11.52 7.87
CA THR A 279 15.15 -12.65 6.90
C THR A 279 13.72 -13.11 6.74
N LEU A 280 13.19 -13.02 5.52
CA LEU A 280 11.83 -13.44 5.15
C LEU A 280 11.76 -14.92 4.79
#